data_dafadf4396242dab05b6cd4c274b31d1
#
_entry.id   dafadf4396242dab05b6cd4c274b31d1
#
_cell.length_a   1.000
_cell.length_b   1.000
_cell.length_c   1.000
_cell.angle_alpha   90.00
_cell.angle_beta   90.00
_cell.angle_gamma   90.00
#
_symmetry.space_group_name_H-M   'P 1'
#
loop_
_entity.id
_entity.type
_entity.pdbx_description
1 polymer ?
#
loop_
_entity_poly.entity_id
_entity_poly.type
_entity_poly.pdbx_seq_one_letter_code
_entity_poly.pdbx_strand_id
1 'polypeptide(L)'
;MKAWLFQGQGSQRKGMGAELFPRFPALVREADAVLGYSIERLCLDDPDQHLNQTRYTQPAIYVVSWLGWLAAREDGARADFAAGHSVGEYAALTAAGVMDFNLGLRIVNERARLMASVEGGGLAAVLGQDEQQVRQLLAELPDSGLAIANINSPRQIIVGGEHQPLEQLLGLCARQSIRALLLKVSGPFHTPWMAPVEAGFRAFLHSVSAQFREPAFPVIANIDARPHRRERLVDALSRHLTHPVQWQQGMQRLLAEGVEQFIEVGQPPIFAGMLKDIREHAPALAAAPAPRGRPLLAAALAPALGGEALLLELARHGAMGLLDSHDLDDQQLHDTLQRYNANPQLRGRFGVSLDGAQRLAHVADAGIRCIEIGAHRLTPQLRERWPAVHWLVRLEREADLDAALAHADALLIAVDQHLPLLLEALARRERLLRRPLIGAGGLIGSAASAQAMFDLGVEFVAPGAVWLLAAEAALPIQRQQQLARLGRADHQWLADWRYPELHSRSQGYVLDHQAQRHSEAQQAFYLSDGCRPGDERQALCQRMRDAQATTQVPGDASLWLFNRWRRQHAPDLPIPLPTAQLLDLLCPDAPPRKSP
;
A
#
# COMPACT_ATOMS: atom_id res chain seq x y z
N MET A 1 -0.71 -16.90 -14.49
CA MET A 1 0.62 -16.25 -14.35
C MET A 1 1.57 -17.12 -13.54
N LYS A 2 2.89 -16.85 -13.62
CA LYS A 2 3.94 -17.63 -12.93
C LYS A 2 4.79 -16.71 -12.06
N ALA A 3 5.33 -17.27 -10.96
CA ALA A 3 6.29 -16.55 -10.11
C ALA A 3 7.54 -17.38 -9.83
N TRP A 4 8.72 -16.73 -9.87
CA TRP A 4 9.96 -17.28 -9.35
C TRP A 4 9.96 -17.20 -7.83
N LEU A 5 10.34 -18.29 -7.15
CA LEU A 5 10.57 -18.32 -5.71
C LEU A 5 12.02 -18.66 -5.41
N PHE A 6 12.70 -17.80 -4.66
CA PHE A 6 14.09 -17.97 -4.27
C PHE A 6 14.21 -18.36 -2.80
N GLN A 7 14.94 -19.43 -2.54
CA GLN A 7 15.12 -19.99 -1.20
C GLN A 7 15.97 -19.09 -0.31
N GLY A 8 15.72 -19.18 1.01
CA GLY A 8 16.47 -18.49 2.05
C GLY A 8 17.34 -19.42 2.88
N GLN A 9 17.91 -18.86 3.96
CA GLN A 9 18.71 -19.60 4.93
C GLN A 9 17.91 -20.77 5.54
N GLY A 10 18.53 -21.93 5.65
CA GLY A 10 17.92 -23.21 6.02
C GLY A 10 17.77 -24.16 4.83
N SER A 11 17.95 -23.68 3.59
CA SER A 11 17.95 -24.53 2.38
C SER A 11 19.34 -25.04 2.01
N GLN A 12 20.42 -24.48 2.60
CA GLN A 12 21.79 -24.88 2.31
C GLN A 12 22.04 -26.34 2.69
N ARG A 13 22.82 -26.99 1.85
CA ARG A 13 23.25 -28.37 2.08
C ARG A 13 24.56 -28.65 1.36
N LYS A 14 25.37 -29.54 1.89
CA LYS A 14 26.55 -30.05 1.21
C LYS A 14 26.15 -30.69 -0.13
N GLY A 15 26.91 -30.39 -1.17
CA GLY A 15 26.62 -30.82 -2.54
C GLY A 15 25.71 -29.90 -3.35
N MET A 16 25.16 -28.80 -2.76
CA MET A 16 24.33 -27.87 -3.52
C MET A 16 25.14 -27.18 -4.63
N GLY A 17 24.53 -26.97 -5.79
CA GLY A 17 25.17 -26.31 -6.93
C GLY A 17 26.08 -27.21 -7.79
N ALA A 18 26.23 -28.50 -7.46
CA ALA A 18 27.13 -29.40 -8.16
C ALA A 18 26.95 -29.42 -9.71
N GLU A 19 25.70 -29.37 -10.16
CA GLU A 19 25.40 -29.35 -11.62
C GLU A 19 25.50 -27.93 -12.24
N LEU A 20 25.51 -26.90 -11.40
CA LEU A 20 25.50 -25.49 -11.81
C LEU A 20 26.89 -24.92 -11.98
N PHE A 21 27.83 -25.22 -11.08
CA PHE A 21 29.18 -24.66 -11.13
C PHE A 21 29.90 -24.96 -12.44
N PRO A 22 29.84 -26.19 -13.01
CA PRO A 22 30.46 -26.48 -14.31
C PRO A 22 29.81 -25.74 -15.49
N ARG A 23 28.50 -25.38 -15.39
CA ARG A 23 27.80 -24.60 -16.43
C ARG A 23 28.22 -23.15 -16.47
N PHE A 24 28.61 -22.57 -15.32
CA PHE A 24 28.84 -21.12 -15.17
C PHE A 24 30.22 -20.78 -14.55
N PRO A 25 31.34 -21.32 -15.08
CA PRO A 25 32.66 -21.21 -14.47
C PRO A 25 33.18 -19.76 -14.36
N ALA A 26 32.71 -18.85 -15.24
CA ALA A 26 33.07 -17.43 -15.17
C ALA A 26 32.46 -16.76 -13.96
N LEU A 27 31.17 -17.04 -13.66
CA LEU A 27 30.47 -16.49 -12.50
C LEU A 27 31.00 -17.09 -11.17
N VAL A 28 31.42 -18.34 -11.18
CA VAL A 28 32.09 -18.98 -10.02
C VAL A 28 33.39 -18.24 -9.70
N ARG A 29 34.24 -17.98 -10.70
CA ARG A 29 35.49 -17.21 -10.51
C ARG A 29 35.21 -15.78 -10.01
N GLU A 30 34.18 -15.15 -10.53
CA GLU A 30 33.75 -13.82 -10.08
C GLU A 30 33.28 -13.86 -8.62
N ALA A 31 32.51 -14.87 -8.23
CA ALA A 31 32.10 -15.07 -6.85
C ALA A 31 33.29 -15.27 -5.91
N ASP A 32 34.24 -16.13 -6.29
CA ASP A 32 35.45 -16.39 -5.51
C ASP A 32 36.28 -15.12 -5.33
N ALA A 33 36.39 -14.28 -6.38
CA ALA A 33 37.10 -12.99 -6.31
C ALA A 33 36.43 -11.99 -5.34
N VAL A 34 35.09 -11.98 -5.27
CA VAL A 34 34.35 -11.13 -4.32
C VAL A 34 34.43 -11.65 -2.90
N LEU A 35 34.36 -12.95 -2.71
CA LEU A 35 34.26 -13.59 -1.40
C LEU A 35 35.62 -13.83 -0.73
N GLY A 36 36.68 -13.98 -1.52
CA GLY A 36 38.02 -14.32 -1.05
C GLY A 36 38.22 -15.80 -0.69
N TYR A 37 37.27 -16.65 -1.06
CA TYR A 37 37.34 -18.12 -0.90
C TYR A 37 36.60 -18.82 -2.03
N SER A 38 36.84 -20.14 -2.22
CA SER A 38 36.14 -20.91 -3.25
C SER A 38 34.72 -21.24 -2.80
N ILE A 39 33.73 -20.66 -3.52
CA ILE A 39 32.31 -20.93 -3.28
C ILE A 39 31.93 -22.37 -3.66
N GLU A 40 32.53 -22.90 -4.73
CA GLU A 40 32.33 -24.28 -5.16
C GLU A 40 32.79 -25.25 -4.07
N ARG A 41 34.04 -25.09 -3.55
CA ARG A 41 34.58 -25.95 -2.48
C ARG A 41 33.71 -25.85 -1.21
N LEU A 42 33.26 -24.66 -0.83
CA LEU A 42 32.36 -24.48 0.33
C LEU A 42 31.05 -25.25 0.12
N CYS A 43 30.41 -25.12 -1.05
CA CYS A 43 29.12 -25.75 -1.30
C CYS A 43 29.22 -27.27 -1.47
N LEU A 44 30.27 -27.77 -2.11
CA LEU A 44 30.41 -29.20 -2.44
C LEU A 44 31.04 -30.02 -1.30
N ASP A 45 32.10 -29.51 -0.71
CA ASP A 45 32.95 -30.26 0.23
C ASP A 45 32.79 -29.83 1.69
N ASP A 46 32.57 -28.52 1.92
CA ASP A 46 32.47 -27.88 3.25
C ASP A 46 33.51 -28.46 4.27
N PRO A 47 34.81 -28.44 3.94
CA PRO A 47 35.80 -29.12 4.76
C PRO A 47 35.93 -28.52 6.15
N ASP A 48 35.69 -27.23 6.27
CA ASP A 48 35.81 -26.45 7.50
C ASP A 48 34.49 -26.31 8.28
N GLN A 49 33.41 -26.94 7.79
CA GLN A 49 32.06 -26.89 8.34
C GLN A 49 31.49 -25.46 8.44
N HIS A 50 31.81 -24.60 7.49
CA HIS A 50 31.41 -23.19 7.45
C HIS A 50 30.04 -22.98 6.80
N LEU A 51 29.54 -23.94 6.00
CA LEU A 51 28.34 -23.76 5.19
C LEU A 51 27.08 -23.41 6.03
N ASN A 52 27.04 -23.82 7.29
CA ASN A 52 25.94 -23.52 8.22
C ASN A 52 26.16 -22.24 9.04
N GLN A 53 27.28 -21.54 8.88
CA GLN A 53 27.52 -20.25 9.53
C GLN A 53 26.94 -19.14 8.64
N THR A 54 26.11 -18.27 9.20
CA THR A 54 25.38 -17.20 8.49
C THR A 54 26.24 -16.40 7.52
N ARG A 55 27.49 -16.10 7.92
CA ARG A 55 28.48 -15.38 7.10
C ARG A 55 28.76 -16.06 5.77
N TYR A 56 28.74 -17.37 5.71
CA TYR A 56 29.03 -18.19 4.52
C TYR A 56 27.74 -18.70 3.86
N THR A 57 26.72 -19.00 4.67
CA THR A 57 25.44 -19.52 4.20
C THR A 57 24.75 -18.58 3.20
N GLN A 58 24.70 -17.30 3.53
CA GLN A 58 23.95 -16.34 2.71
C GLN A 58 24.58 -16.14 1.32
N PRO A 59 25.90 -15.87 1.20
CA PRO A 59 26.55 -15.83 -0.11
C PRO A 59 26.40 -17.13 -0.90
N ALA A 60 26.50 -18.29 -0.25
CA ALA A 60 26.36 -19.58 -0.90
C ALA A 60 24.96 -19.78 -1.50
N ILE A 61 23.91 -19.48 -0.74
CA ILE A 61 22.52 -19.53 -1.23
C ILE A 61 22.30 -18.55 -2.37
N TYR A 62 22.81 -17.32 -2.26
CA TYR A 62 22.67 -16.31 -3.31
C TYR A 62 23.30 -16.77 -4.62
N VAL A 63 24.55 -17.24 -4.58
CA VAL A 63 25.26 -17.71 -5.78
C VAL A 63 24.54 -18.89 -6.42
N VAL A 64 24.22 -19.93 -5.64
CA VAL A 64 23.53 -21.12 -6.18
C VAL A 64 22.13 -20.76 -6.70
N SER A 65 21.41 -19.88 -6.05
CA SER A 65 20.11 -19.38 -6.52
C SER A 65 20.23 -18.62 -7.85
N TRP A 66 21.23 -17.76 -7.98
CA TRP A 66 21.47 -17.04 -9.23
C TRP A 66 21.81 -17.99 -10.38
N LEU A 67 22.74 -18.92 -10.17
CA LEU A 67 23.11 -19.91 -11.18
C LEU A 67 21.93 -20.81 -11.57
N GLY A 68 21.14 -21.22 -10.58
CA GLY A 68 19.92 -22.02 -10.80
C GLY A 68 18.87 -21.27 -11.62
N TRP A 69 18.70 -19.97 -11.39
CA TRP A 69 17.80 -19.13 -12.17
C TRP A 69 18.29 -18.97 -13.62
N LEU A 70 19.60 -18.76 -13.82
CA LEU A 70 20.17 -18.70 -15.17
C LEU A 70 19.94 -20.01 -15.92
N ALA A 71 20.22 -21.15 -15.29
CA ALA A 71 19.98 -22.45 -15.87
C ALA A 71 18.51 -22.65 -16.26
N ALA A 72 17.59 -22.36 -15.37
CA ALA A 72 16.15 -22.47 -15.64
C ALA A 72 15.71 -21.54 -16.79
N ARG A 73 16.30 -20.36 -16.91
CA ARG A 73 16.03 -19.46 -18.04
C ARG A 73 16.59 -19.94 -19.36
N GLU A 74 17.78 -20.52 -19.37
CA GLU A 74 18.35 -21.18 -20.56
C GLU A 74 17.45 -22.33 -21.01
N ASP A 75 16.88 -23.08 -20.05
CA ASP A 75 15.94 -24.17 -20.30
C ASP A 75 14.51 -23.67 -20.67
N GLY A 76 14.34 -22.36 -20.91
CA GLY A 76 13.10 -21.75 -21.41
C GLY A 76 12.09 -21.31 -20.38
N ALA A 77 12.36 -21.49 -19.08
CA ALA A 77 11.42 -21.06 -18.04
C ALA A 77 11.29 -19.52 -17.99
N ARG A 78 10.06 -19.04 -17.76
CA ARG A 78 9.72 -17.61 -17.62
C ARG A 78 8.69 -17.45 -16.50
N ALA A 79 8.71 -16.31 -15.83
CA ALA A 79 7.70 -15.92 -14.86
C ALA A 79 7.45 -14.42 -14.91
N ASP A 80 6.27 -14.02 -14.43
CA ASP A 80 5.76 -12.65 -14.44
C ASP A 80 6.12 -11.91 -13.15
N PHE A 81 6.41 -12.65 -12.07
CA PHE A 81 6.72 -12.16 -10.73
C PHE A 81 7.92 -12.90 -10.14
N ALA A 82 8.48 -12.32 -9.07
CA ALA A 82 9.41 -13.05 -8.21
C ALA A 82 9.17 -12.73 -6.73
N ALA A 83 9.54 -13.65 -5.87
CA ALA A 83 9.70 -13.45 -4.44
C ALA A 83 10.88 -14.28 -3.93
N GLY A 84 11.54 -13.80 -2.89
CA GLY A 84 12.61 -14.54 -2.24
C GLY A 84 12.46 -14.50 -0.74
N HIS A 85 12.70 -15.61 -0.06
CA HIS A 85 12.60 -15.68 1.40
C HIS A 85 13.91 -15.20 2.03
N SER A 86 13.86 -14.14 2.83
CA SER A 86 15.03 -13.56 3.50
C SER A 86 16.17 -13.25 2.50
N VAL A 87 17.31 -13.95 2.55
CA VAL A 87 18.41 -13.74 1.60
C VAL A 87 18.03 -14.01 0.14
N GLY A 88 17.05 -14.86 -0.10
CA GLY A 88 16.52 -15.14 -1.45
C GLY A 88 15.95 -13.90 -2.15
N GLU A 89 15.53 -12.88 -1.40
CA GLU A 89 15.04 -11.60 -1.94
C GLU A 89 16.10 -10.91 -2.80
N TYR A 90 17.38 -11.02 -2.44
CA TYR A 90 18.48 -10.43 -3.21
C TYR A 90 18.68 -11.14 -4.55
N ALA A 91 18.56 -12.48 -4.58
CA ALA A 91 18.59 -13.23 -5.84
C ALA A 91 17.38 -12.88 -6.73
N ALA A 92 16.19 -12.70 -6.14
CA ALA A 92 15.02 -12.25 -6.86
C ALA A 92 15.18 -10.84 -7.47
N LEU A 93 15.77 -9.91 -6.71
CA LEU A 93 16.07 -8.55 -7.19
C LEU A 93 17.13 -8.57 -8.32
N THR A 94 18.15 -9.40 -8.20
CA THR A 94 19.16 -9.58 -9.26
C THR A 94 18.52 -10.19 -10.51
N ALA A 95 17.64 -11.18 -10.36
CA ALA A 95 16.88 -11.77 -11.46
C ALA A 95 15.98 -10.77 -12.19
N ALA A 96 15.44 -9.80 -11.45
CA ALA A 96 14.65 -8.70 -12.00
C ALA A 96 15.51 -7.54 -12.55
N GLY A 97 16.85 -7.66 -12.54
CA GLY A 97 17.76 -6.65 -13.10
C GLY A 97 17.95 -5.40 -12.27
N VAL A 98 17.53 -5.41 -10.98
CA VAL A 98 17.72 -4.29 -10.05
C VAL A 98 19.20 -4.00 -9.81
N MET A 99 20.00 -5.05 -9.75
CA MET A 99 21.46 -5.03 -9.61
C MET A 99 22.07 -6.16 -10.43
N ASP A 100 23.34 -6.05 -10.78
CA ASP A 100 24.06 -7.16 -11.37
C ASP A 100 24.50 -8.20 -10.31
N PHE A 101 25.00 -9.33 -10.77
CA PHE A 101 25.43 -10.42 -9.91
C PHE A 101 26.50 -10.01 -8.90
N ASN A 102 27.50 -9.25 -9.35
CA ASN A 102 28.62 -8.80 -8.52
C ASN A 102 28.14 -7.89 -7.38
N LEU A 103 27.35 -6.88 -7.72
CA LEU A 103 26.79 -5.95 -6.74
C LEU A 103 25.89 -6.68 -5.74
N GLY A 104 25.02 -7.57 -6.23
CA GLY A 104 24.15 -8.36 -5.36
C GLY A 104 24.94 -9.26 -4.39
N LEU A 105 26.01 -9.89 -4.87
CA LEU A 105 26.87 -10.71 -4.03
C LEU A 105 27.62 -9.89 -2.97
N ARG A 106 28.11 -8.71 -3.32
CA ARG A 106 28.74 -7.77 -2.37
C ARG A 106 27.77 -7.33 -1.27
N ILE A 107 26.53 -7.03 -1.66
CA ILE A 107 25.46 -6.65 -0.71
C ILE A 107 25.14 -7.81 0.23
N VAL A 108 24.97 -9.02 -0.32
CA VAL A 108 24.68 -10.21 0.49
C VAL A 108 25.86 -10.58 1.41
N ASN A 109 27.09 -10.42 0.94
CA ASN A 109 28.29 -10.67 1.75
C ASN A 109 28.38 -9.69 2.94
N GLU A 110 28.11 -8.40 2.71
CA GLU A 110 28.10 -7.41 3.80
C GLU A 110 26.93 -7.64 4.76
N ARG A 111 25.73 -7.96 4.22
CA ARG A 111 24.58 -8.38 5.04
C ARG A 111 24.93 -9.56 5.96
N ALA A 112 25.52 -10.59 5.37
CA ALA A 112 25.90 -11.81 6.10
C ALA A 112 26.94 -11.53 7.19
N ARG A 113 27.94 -10.68 6.89
CA ARG A 113 28.97 -10.26 7.84
C ARG A 113 28.36 -9.52 9.02
N LEU A 114 27.48 -8.55 8.78
CA LEU A 114 26.81 -7.76 9.81
C LEU A 114 25.84 -8.61 10.63
N MET A 115 25.02 -9.44 9.99
CA MET A 115 24.10 -10.31 10.72
C MET A 115 24.82 -11.35 11.58
N ALA A 116 25.97 -11.86 11.13
CA ALA A 116 26.78 -12.81 11.89
C ALA A 116 27.52 -12.17 13.07
N SER A 117 27.63 -10.85 13.16
CA SER A 117 28.26 -10.16 14.30
C SER A 117 27.31 -9.95 15.49
N VAL A 118 26.03 -10.25 15.34
CA VAL A 118 25.06 -10.19 16.45
C VAL A 118 24.97 -11.56 17.10
N GLU A 119 25.43 -11.63 18.34
CA GLU A 119 25.50 -12.86 19.14
C GLU A 119 24.42 -12.89 20.23
N GLY A 120 24.23 -14.04 20.85
CA GLY A 120 23.45 -14.18 22.09
C GLY A 120 21.97 -14.49 21.90
N GLY A 121 21.53 -14.86 20.71
CA GLY A 121 20.12 -15.18 20.44
C GLY A 121 19.92 -16.22 19.35
N GLY A 122 18.66 -16.51 19.06
CA GLY A 122 18.25 -17.52 18.09
C GLY A 122 16.84 -17.35 17.59
N LEU A 123 16.35 -18.38 16.90
CA LEU A 123 14.98 -18.46 16.39
C LEU A 123 14.31 -19.76 16.86
N ALA A 124 13.00 -19.69 17.10
CA ALA A 124 12.16 -20.86 17.36
C ALA A 124 10.97 -20.87 16.37
N ALA A 125 10.67 -22.04 15.82
CA ALA A 125 9.46 -22.25 15.02
C ALA A 125 8.31 -22.69 15.94
N VAL A 126 7.19 -21.96 15.88
CA VAL A 126 5.92 -22.33 16.50
C VAL A 126 5.00 -22.84 15.40
N LEU A 127 4.53 -24.08 15.53
CA LEU A 127 3.80 -24.80 14.50
C LEU A 127 2.34 -25.02 14.91
N GLY A 128 1.44 -24.93 13.94
CA GLY A 128 0.00 -25.14 14.15
C GLY A 128 -0.72 -23.94 14.76
N GLN A 129 -0.04 -22.82 14.96
CA GLN A 129 -0.58 -21.57 15.50
C GLN A 129 -0.48 -20.45 14.46
N ASP A 130 -1.48 -19.60 14.40
CA ASP A 130 -1.47 -18.41 13.57
C ASP A 130 -0.74 -17.22 14.26
N GLU A 131 -0.57 -16.12 13.54
CA GLU A 131 0.10 -14.94 14.04
C GLU A 131 -0.54 -14.40 15.32
N GLN A 132 -1.89 -14.37 15.40
CA GLN A 132 -2.60 -13.83 16.55
C GLN A 132 -2.40 -14.72 17.78
N GLN A 133 -2.46 -16.02 17.62
CA GLN A 133 -2.22 -16.98 18.69
C GLN A 133 -0.78 -16.91 19.21
N VAL A 134 0.20 -16.77 18.31
CA VAL A 134 1.60 -16.59 18.74
C VAL A 134 1.79 -15.26 19.48
N ARG A 135 1.14 -14.18 19.05
CA ARG A 135 1.16 -12.91 19.80
C ARG A 135 0.56 -13.04 21.21
N GLN A 136 -0.48 -13.86 21.38
CA GLN A 136 -1.04 -14.15 22.70
C GLN A 136 -0.04 -14.93 23.57
N LEU A 137 0.65 -15.93 23.01
CA LEU A 137 1.74 -16.64 23.73
C LEU A 137 2.85 -15.69 24.16
N LEU A 138 3.26 -14.75 23.30
CA LEU A 138 4.28 -13.75 23.64
C LEU A 138 3.81 -12.79 24.74
N ALA A 139 2.53 -12.46 24.79
CA ALA A 139 1.96 -11.63 25.84
C ALA A 139 1.96 -12.31 27.23
N GLU A 140 2.01 -13.65 27.28
CA GLU A 140 2.21 -14.40 28.52
C GLU A 140 3.66 -14.35 29.04
N LEU A 141 4.60 -13.83 28.23
CA LEU A 141 6.02 -13.68 28.56
C LEU A 141 6.43 -12.19 28.46
N PRO A 142 5.85 -11.31 29.29
CA PRO A 142 6.16 -9.90 29.26
C PRO A 142 7.65 -9.66 29.52
N ASP A 143 8.20 -8.61 28.92
CA ASP A 143 9.61 -8.22 29.05
C ASP A 143 10.64 -9.25 28.54
N SER A 144 10.17 -10.30 27.84
CA SER A 144 11.06 -11.33 27.28
C SER A 144 11.93 -10.85 26.12
N GLY A 145 11.57 -9.72 25.49
CA GLY A 145 12.24 -9.25 24.27
C GLY A 145 12.02 -10.14 23.05
N LEU A 146 11.13 -11.15 23.14
CA LEU A 146 10.79 -12.02 22.02
C LEU A 146 9.95 -11.27 20.98
N ALA A 147 10.24 -11.49 19.70
CA ALA A 147 9.51 -10.89 18.60
C ALA A 147 9.27 -11.91 17.48
N ILE A 148 8.18 -11.72 16.72
CA ILE A 148 7.96 -12.51 15.50
C ILE A 148 9.03 -12.11 14.48
N ALA A 149 9.69 -13.13 13.93
CA ALA A 149 10.75 -13.02 12.94
C ALA A 149 10.26 -13.34 11.51
N ASN A 150 9.39 -14.37 11.35
CA ASN A 150 8.82 -14.73 10.07
C ASN A 150 7.37 -15.16 10.24
N ILE A 151 6.52 -14.71 9.33
CA ILE A 151 5.16 -15.22 9.14
C ILE A 151 5.17 -16.04 7.86
N ASN A 152 5.48 -17.34 8.01
CA ASN A 152 5.71 -18.22 6.87
C ASN A 152 4.42 -18.76 6.27
N SER A 153 3.46 -19.11 7.13
CA SER A 153 2.13 -19.59 6.75
C SER A 153 1.18 -19.42 7.95
N PRO A 154 -0.15 -19.61 7.79
CA PRO A 154 -1.11 -19.57 8.90
C PRO A 154 -0.80 -20.52 10.06
N ARG A 155 0.08 -21.51 9.84
CA ARG A 155 0.42 -22.54 10.82
C ARG A 155 1.92 -22.65 11.07
N GLN A 156 2.70 -21.68 10.63
CA GLN A 156 4.16 -21.65 10.85
C GLN A 156 4.65 -20.22 11.07
N ILE A 157 4.85 -19.89 12.32
CA ILE A 157 5.37 -18.58 12.77
C ILE A 157 6.74 -18.80 13.41
N ILE A 158 7.71 -17.95 13.06
CA ILE A 158 9.03 -17.96 13.65
C ILE A 158 9.15 -16.81 14.64
N VAL A 159 9.62 -17.10 15.82
CA VAL A 159 9.90 -16.14 16.91
C VAL A 159 11.40 -16.07 17.13
N GLY A 160 11.93 -14.87 17.34
CA GLY A 160 13.34 -14.65 17.64
C GLY A 160 13.53 -13.84 18.92
N GLY A 161 14.69 -14.01 19.54
CA GLY A 161 15.12 -13.32 20.75
C GLY A 161 16.28 -14.02 21.42
N GLU A 162 16.56 -13.70 22.69
CA GLU A 162 17.58 -14.35 23.49
C GLU A 162 17.27 -15.83 23.75
N HIS A 163 18.30 -16.62 24.03
CA HIS A 163 18.17 -18.07 24.23
C HIS A 163 17.26 -18.41 25.40
N GLN A 164 17.44 -17.77 26.57
CA GLN A 164 16.65 -18.05 27.75
C GLN A 164 15.16 -17.76 27.58
N PRO A 165 14.74 -16.60 27.06
CA PRO A 165 13.33 -16.36 26.68
C PRO A 165 12.78 -17.35 25.65
N LEU A 166 13.60 -17.77 24.67
CA LEU A 166 13.18 -18.80 23.71
C LEU A 166 12.91 -20.15 24.38
N GLU A 167 13.74 -20.55 25.35
CA GLU A 167 13.50 -21.76 26.15
C GLU A 167 12.22 -21.65 26.99
N GLN A 168 11.94 -20.48 27.56
CA GLN A 168 10.68 -20.20 28.26
C GLN A 168 9.47 -20.33 27.33
N LEU A 169 9.56 -19.80 26.10
CA LEU A 169 8.52 -19.97 25.08
C LEU A 169 8.29 -21.44 24.74
N LEU A 170 9.37 -22.21 24.55
CA LEU A 170 9.25 -23.65 24.27
C LEU A 170 8.55 -24.39 25.44
N GLY A 171 8.92 -24.05 26.68
CA GLY A 171 8.29 -24.58 27.88
C GLY A 171 6.80 -24.21 27.97
N LEU A 172 6.43 -22.96 27.61
CA LEU A 172 5.05 -22.51 27.56
C LEU A 172 4.26 -23.29 26.48
N CYS A 173 4.82 -23.38 25.27
CA CYS A 173 4.23 -24.15 24.18
C CYS A 173 4.00 -25.62 24.57
N ALA A 174 4.97 -26.25 25.23
CA ALA A 174 4.85 -27.65 25.69
C ALA A 174 3.70 -27.82 26.70
N ARG A 175 3.53 -26.90 27.65
CA ARG A 175 2.42 -26.93 28.61
C ARG A 175 1.04 -26.80 27.93
N GLN A 176 0.98 -26.06 26.81
CA GLN A 176 -0.24 -25.87 26.03
C GLN A 176 -0.39 -26.88 24.88
N SER A 177 0.45 -27.93 24.84
CA SER A 177 0.46 -28.95 23.76
C SER A 177 0.68 -28.36 22.36
N ILE A 178 1.38 -27.24 22.28
CA ILE A 178 1.77 -26.57 21.03
C ILE A 178 3.16 -27.07 20.62
N ARG A 179 3.28 -27.48 19.36
CA ARG A 179 4.57 -27.93 18.81
C ARG A 179 5.47 -26.72 18.53
N ALA A 180 6.62 -26.66 19.18
CA ALA A 180 7.64 -25.64 18.92
C ALA A 180 9.05 -26.27 18.98
N LEU A 181 9.99 -25.69 18.22
CA LEU A 181 11.38 -26.17 18.17
C LEU A 181 12.36 -25.04 17.88
N LEU A 182 13.56 -25.12 18.46
CA LEU A 182 14.65 -24.20 18.14
C LEU A 182 15.20 -24.50 16.75
N LEU A 183 15.50 -23.41 16.01
CA LEU A 183 16.14 -23.49 14.70
C LEU A 183 17.67 -23.44 14.83
N LYS A 184 18.36 -24.12 13.93
CA LYS A 184 19.84 -24.12 13.86
C LYS A 184 20.34 -22.86 13.15
N VAL A 185 20.20 -21.70 13.80
CA VAL A 185 20.67 -20.40 13.31
C VAL A 185 21.45 -19.68 14.40
N SER A 186 22.35 -18.77 14.00
CA SER A 186 23.29 -18.12 14.90
C SER A 186 22.81 -16.82 15.52
N GLY A 187 21.58 -16.37 15.24
CA GLY A 187 21.10 -15.09 15.75
C GLY A 187 19.60 -14.89 15.62
N PRO A 188 19.05 -13.87 16.30
CA PRO A 188 17.62 -13.53 16.31
C PRO A 188 17.23 -12.65 15.10
N PHE A 189 17.47 -13.17 13.90
CA PHE A 189 17.28 -12.44 12.64
C PHE A 189 15.84 -11.97 12.45
N HIS A 190 15.66 -10.85 11.73
CA HIS A 190 14.37 -10.26 11.43
C HIS A 190 13.58 -9.81 12.67
N THR A 191 14.28 -9.47 13.75
CA THR A 191 13.71 -8.93 14.98
C THR A 191 14.39 -7.62 15.37
N PRO A 192 13.83 -6.82 16.29
CA PRO A 192 14.48 -5.60 16.80
C PRO A 192 15.90 -5.79 17.35
N TRP A 193 16.30 -7.01 17.73
CA TRP A 193 17.67 -7.35 18.14
C TRP A 193 18.73 -7.05 17.09
N MET A 194 18.34 -7.00 15.83
CA MET A 194 19.23 -6.66 14.72
C MET A 194 19.46 -5.14 14.55
N ALA A 195 18.84 -4.29 15.38
CA ALA A 195 18.97 -2.84 15.29
C ALA A 195 20.43 -2.32 15.30
N PRO A 196 21.37 -2.90 16.08
CA PRO A 196 22.76 -2.44 16.06
C PRO A 196 23.44 -2.50 14.69
N VAL A 197 23.03 -3.39 13.80
CA VAL A 197 23.64 -3.58 12.47
C VAL A 197 22.83 -2.98 11.33
N GLU A 198 21.59 -2.57 11.56
CA GLU A 198 20.74 -1.95 10.52
C GLU A 198 21.35 -0.67 9.97
N ALA A 199 21.83 0.24 10.85
CA ALA A 199 22.40 1.52 10.43
C ALA A 199 23.65 1.33 9.55
N GLY A 200 24.53 0.40 9.89
CA GLY A 200 25.71 0.04 9.09
C GLY A 200 25.33 -0.52 7.71
N PHE A 201 24.34 -1.40 7.67
CA PHE A 201 23.86 -1.96 6.42
C PHE A 201 23.15 -0.91 5.55
N ARG A 202 22.37 -0.02 6.15
CA ARG A 202 21.74 1.12 5.47
C ARG A 202 22.79 2.04 4.83
N ALA A 203 23.85 2.37 5.58
CA ALA A 203 24.96 3.19 5.06
C ALA A 203 25.65 2.52 3.87
N PHE A 204 25.88 1.21 3.96
CA PHE A 204 26.44 0.46 2.83
C PHE A 204 25.52 0.47 1.62
N LEU A 205 24.22 0.21 1.79
CA LEU A 205 23.23 0.26 0.71
C LEU A 205 23.17 1.64 0.06
N HIS A 206 23.23 2.73 0.84
CA HIS A 206 23.30 4.09 0.30
C HIS A 206 24.53 4.30 -0.59
N SER A 207 25.70 3.79 -0.19
CA SER A 207 26.95 3.94 -0.95
C SER A 207 26.91 3.29 -2.34
N VAL A 208 26.02 2.30 -2.53
CA VAL A 208 25.87 1.56 -3.81
C VAL A 208 24.57 1.85 -4.53
N SER A 209 23.65 2.63 -3.94
CA SER A 209 22.27 2.83 -4.42
C SER A 209 22.19 3.45 -5.81
N ALA A 210 23.19 4.23 -6.25
CA ALA A 210 23.25 4.78 -7.60
C ALA A 210 23.28 3.71 -8.69
N GLN A 211 23.69 2.48 -8.36
CA GLN A 211 23.76 1.33 -9.28
C GLN A 211 22.43 0.56 -9.35
N PHE A 212 21.46 0.85 -8.49
CA PHE A 212 20.16 0.21 -8.53
C PHE A 212 19.33 0.69 -9.72
N ARG A 213 18.59 -0.25 -10.32
CA ARG A 213 17.66 -0.01 -11.42
C ARG A 213 16.24 -0.38 -11.00
N GLU A 214 15.25 0.04 -11.78
CA GLU A 214 13.89 -0.45 -11.61
C GLU A 214 13.81 -1.95 -11.92
N PRO A 215 13.04 -2.73 -11.14
CA PRO A 215 12.79 -4.14 -11.46
C PRO A 215 12.12 -4.29 -12.82
N ALA A 216 12.66 -5.14 -13.69
CA ALA A 216 12.08 -5.46 -14.99
C ALA A 216 10.74 -6.21 -14.90
N PHE A 217 10.45 -6.82 -13.76
CA PHE A 217 9.18 -7.43 -13.36
C PHE A 217 9.02 -7.34 -11.84
N PRO A 218 7.78 -7.38 -11.31
CA PRO A 218 7.56 -7.18 -9.88
C PRO A 218 8.24 -8.22 -9.00
N VAL A 219 9.00 -7.76 -8.01
CA VAL A 219 9.60 -8.57 -6.94
C VAL A 219 8.91 -8.21 -5.64
N ILE A 220 8.35 -9.18 -4.93
CA ILE A 220 7.61 -8.95 -3.69
C ILE A 220 8.58 -8.82 -2.51
N ALA A 221 8.49 -7.69 -1.82
CA ALA A 221 9.33 -7.36 -0.66
C ALA A 221 8.93 -8.18 0.57
N ASN A 222 9.93 -8.63 1.34
CA ASN A 222 9.70 -9.39 2.57
C ASN A 222 9.14 -8.52 3.71
N ILE A 223 9.43 -7.24 3.71
CA ILE A 223 9.05 -6.34 4.82
C ILE A 223 7.56 -5.99 4.85
N ASP A 224 6.90 -5.88 3.69
CA ASP A 224 5.53 -5.37 3.58
C ASP A 224 4.68 -6.09 2.51
N ALA A 225 5.21 -7.16 1.92
CA ALA A 225 4.57 -7.93 0.85
C ALA A 225 4.16 -7.08 -0.39
N ARG A 226 4.82 -5.95 -0.63
CA ARG A 226 4.59 -5.08 -1.80
C ARG A 226 5.66 -5.28 -2.85
N PRO A 227 5.38 -4.98 -4.13
CA PRO A 227 6.42 -4.94 -5.13
C PRO A 227 7.50 -3.90 -4.79
N HIS A 228 8.76 -4.28 -4.93
CA HIS A 228 9.88 -3.35 -4.83
C HIS A 228 9.80 -2.26 -5.88
N ARG A 229 10.27 -1.07 -5.51
CA ARG A 229 10.57 0.06 -6.38
C ARG A 229 11.96 0.57 -6.06
N ARG A 230 12.66 1.11 -7.06
CA ARG A 230 14.06 1.57 -6.92
C ARG A 230 14.24 2.52 -5.74
N GLU A 231 13.37 3.52 -5.60
CA GLU A 231 13.44 4.55 -4.57
C GLU A 231 13.27 4.02 -3.15
N ARG A 232 12.61 2.87 -2.98
CA ARG A 232 12.36 2.24 -1.68
C ARG A 232 13.35 1.14 -1.29
N LEU A 233 14.25 0.75 -2.21
CA LEU A 233 15.14 -0.41 -2.01
C LEU A 233 16.02 -0.27 -0.77
N VAL A 234 16.68 0.89 -0.58
CA VAL A 234 17.56 1.10 0.57
C VAL A 234 16.79 0.97 1.88
N ASP A 235 15.62 1.60 1.97
CA ASP A 235 14.78 1.52 3.18
C ASP A 235 14.26 0.09 3.39
N ALA A 236 13.67 -0.52 2.38
CA ALA A 236 13.10 -1.86 2.49
C ALA A 236 14.17 -2.92 2.88
N LEU A 237 15.31 -2.92 2.21
CA LEU A 237 16.36 -3.91 2.45
C LEU A 237 17.09 -3.70 3.79
N SER A 238 17.30 -2.44 4.23
CA SER A 238 17.91 -2.19 5.53
C SER A 238 16.98 -2.58 6.68
N ARG A 239 15.72 -2.15 6.62
CA ARG A 239 14.71 -2.47 7.65
C ARG A 239 14.34 -3.96 7.68
N HIS A 240 14.56 -4.68 6.60
CA HIS A 240 14.35 -6.13 6.57
C HIS A 240 15.20 -6.89 7.60
N LEU A 241 16.31 -6.32 8.09
CA LEU A 241 17.10 -6.94 9.14
C LEU A 241 16.35 -7.01 10.48
N THR A 242 15.54 -5.98 10.77
CA THR A 242 14.87 -5.74 12.06
C THR A 242 13.36 -6.03 12.05
N HIS A 243 12.79 -6.35 10.87
CA HIS A 243 11.36 -6.56 10.68
C HIS A 243 11.05 -7.97 10.19
N PRO A 244 9.86 -8.51 10.54
CA PRO A 244 9.46 -9.85 10.14
C PRO A 244 9.41 -10.05 8.64
N VAL A 245 9.79 -11.25 8.20
CA VAL A 245 9.52 -11.72 6.84
C VAL A 245 8.02 -11.98 6.67
N GLN A 246 7.35 -11.19 5.83
CA GLN A 246 5.92 -11.28 5.51
C GLN A 246 5.67 -12.30 4.40
N TRP A 247 6.20 -13.53 4.53
CA TRP A 247 6.13 -14.53 3.47
C TRP A 247 4.70 -14.94 3.13
N GLN A 248 3.89 -15.22 4.13
CA GLN A 248 2.48 -15.55 3.95
C GLN A 248 1.75 -14.47 3.15
N GLN A 249 1.86 -13.20 3.54
CA GLN A 249 1.23 -12.08 2.84
C GLN A 249 1.76 -11.92 1.42
N GLY A 250 3.07 -12.11 1.21
CA GLY A 250 3.70 -12.10 -0.10
C GLY A 250 3.12 -13.15 -1.05
N MET A 251 2.98 -14.38 -0.56
CA MET A 251 2.38 -15.47 -1.34
C MET A 251 0.89 -15.26 -1.60
N GLN A 252 0.13 -14.81 -0.60
CA GLN A 252 -1.27 -14.44 -0.75
C GLN A 252 -1.45 -13.34 -1.81
N ARG A 253 -0.55 -12.35 -1.83
CA ARG A 253 -0.56 -11.31 -2.86
C ARG A 253 -0.34 -11.90 -4.25
N LEU A 254 0.66 -12.75 -4.44
CA LEU A 254 0.91 -13.40 -5.72
C LEU A 254 -0.30 -14.22 -6.19
N LEU A 255 -0.95 -14.95 -5.27
CA LEU A 255 -2.19 -15.68 -5.57
C LEU A 255 -3.33 -14.73 -5.97
N ALA A 256 -3.50 -13.60 -5.29
CA ALA A 256 -4.50 -12.58 -5.61
C ALA A 256 -4.22 -11.89 -6.96
N GLU A 257 -2.94 -11.78 -7.37
CA GLU A 257 -2.54 -11.31 -8.70
C GLU A 257 -2.77 -12.37 -9.80
N GLY A 258 -3.27 -13.56 -9.46
CA GLY A 258 -3.58 -14.64 -10.39
C GLY A 258 -2.36 -15.50 -10.74
N VAL A 259 -1.35 -15.57 -9.87
CA VAL A 259 -0.25 -16.53 -10.01
C VAL A 259 -0.76 -17.93 -9.69
N GLU A 260 -0.71 -18.82 -10.67
CA GLU A 260 -1.13 -20.22 -10.55
C GLU A 260 0.04 -21.17 -10.37
N GLN A 261 1.19 -20.83 -10.95
CA GLN A 261 2.39 -21.66 -10.95
C GLN A 261 3.54 -20.94 -10.25
N PHE A 262 4.17 -21.65 -9.32
CA PHE A 262 5.37 -21.20 -8.64
C PHE A 262 6.56 -22.04 -9.08
N ILE A 263 7.61 -21.38 -9.56
CA ILE A 263 8.87 -22.01 -10.01
C ILE A 263 9.90 -21.77 -8.93
N GLU A 264 10.16 -22.78 -8.12
CA GLU A 264 11.13 -22.68 -7.04
C GLU A 264 12.55 -22.83 -7.59
N VAL A 265 13.39 -21.84 -7.32
CA VAL A 265 14.81 -21.85 -7.66
C VAL A 265 15.59 -22.42 -6.48
N GLY A 266 16.15 -23.59 -6.66
CA GLY A 266 16.85 -24.35 -5.61
C GLY A 266 16.32 -25.78 -5.49
N GLN A 267 17.12 -26.64 -4.87
CA GLN A 267 16.78 -28.05 -4.66
C GLN A 267 17.23 -28.48 -3.25
N PRO A 268 16.42 -29.25 -2.52
CA PRO A 268 15.03 -29.65 -2.83
C PRO A 268 14.04 -28.48 -2.68
N PRO A 269 12.82 -28.58 -3.24
CA PRO A 269 11.76 -27.61 -3.01
C PRO A 269 11.38 -27.55 -1.53
N ILE A 270 11.27 -26.34 -0.98
CA ILE A 270 10.94 -26.12 0.45
C ILE A 270 9.62 -25.37 0.67
N PHE A 271 9.11 -24.68 -0.35
CA PHE A 271 7.92 -23.83 -0.21
C PHE A 271 6.60 -24.55 -0.45
N ALA A 272 6.62 -25.75 -1.02
CA ALA A 272 5.40 -26.48 -1.38
C ALA A 272 4.42 -26.66 -0.20
N GLY A 273 4.93 -27.02 0.99
CA GLY A 273 4.13 -27.17 2.21
C GLY A 273 3.54 -25.85 2.69
N MET A 274 4.32 -24.77 2.68
CA MET A 274 3.86 -23.43 3.05
C MET A 274 2.79 -22.91 2.08
N LEU A 275 2.99 -23.11 0.78
CA LEU A 275 2.03 -22.69 -0.26
C LEU A 275 0.71 -23.46 -0.13
N LYS A 276 0.77 -24.76 0.16
CA LYS A 276 -0.43 -25.56 0.44
C LYS A 276 -1.17 -25.01 1.65
N ASP A 277 -0.47 -24.81 2.75
CA ASP A 277 -1.04 -24.30 4.00
C ASP A 277 -1.65 -22.90 3.80
N ILE A 278 -0.99 -22.03 3.05
CA ILE A 278 -1.50 -20.70 2.70
C ILE A 278 -2.79 -20.80 1.88
N ARG A 279 -2.84 -21.66 0.88
CA ARG A 279 -4.04 -21.86 0.05
C ARG A 279 -5.24 -22.40 0.82
N GLU A 280 -4.98 -23.29 1.77
CA GLU A 280 -6.03 -23.98 2.53
C GLU A 280 -6.53 -23.20 3.75
N HIS A 281 -5.65 -22.46 4.41
CA HIS A 281 -5.93 -21.90 5.74
C HIS A 281 -5.71 -20.39 5.85
N ALA A 282 -4.98 -19.76 4.93
CA ALA A 282 -4.82 -18.32 5.01
C ALA A 282 -6.19 -17.65 4.80
N PRO A 283 -6.63 -16.75 5.71
CA PRO A 283 -7.76 -15.91 5.41
C PRO A 283 -7.48 -15.28 4.04
N ALA A 284 -8.49 -15.30 3.15
CA ALA A 284 -8.36 -14.53 1.92
C ALA A 284 -7.79 -13.18 2.34
N LEU A 285 -6.67 -12.75 1.74
CA LEU A 285 -6.28 -11.35 1.87
C LEU A 285 -7.58 -10.62 1.63
N ALA A 286 -8.11 -9.99 2.69
CA ALA A 286 -9.14 -9.02 2.47
C ALA A 286 -8.55 -8.20 1.35
N ALA A 287 -9.15 -8.34 0.16
CA ALA A 287 -8.64 -7.63 -0.98
C ALA A 287 -8.73 -6.15 -0.60
N ALA A 288 -7.64 -5.67 0.05
CA ALA A 288 -7.36 -4.29 -0.16
C ALA A 288 -7.42 -4.20 -1.67
N PRO A 289 -8.20 -3.31 -2.24
CA PRO A 289 -7.96 -2.94 -3.61
C PRO A 289 -6.49 -2.52 -3.60
N ALA A 290 -5.58 -3.51 -3.82
CA ALA A 290 -4.28 -3.14 -4.29
C ALA A 290 -4.61 -2.32 -5.50
N PRO A 291 -4.20 -1.05 -5.57
CA PRO A 291 -4.38 -0.33 -6.79
C PRO A 291 -3.62 -1.15 -7.84
N ARG A 292 -4.36 -2.04 -8.54
CA ARG A 292 -3.96 -2.52 -9.85
C ARG A 292 -4.08 -1.31 -10.75
N GLY A 293 -3.09 -0.45 -10.69
CA GLY A 293 -3.15 0.83 -11.36
C GLY A 293 -2.48 1.89 -10.50
N ARG A 294 -2.62 3.08 -10.94
CA ARG A 294 -2.06 4.28 -10.36
C ARG A 294 -2.45 4.40 -8.89
N PRO A 295 -1.56 4.82 -8.00
CA PRO A 295 -1.87 5.07 -6.60
C PRO A 295 -2.71 6.36 -6.48
N LEU A 296 -3.87 6.34 -7.11
CA LEU A 296 -4.76 7.47 -7.26
C LEU A 296 -6.19 7.06 -6.93
N LEU A 297 -6.79 7.77 -5.99
CA LEU A 297 -8.18 7.72 -5.62
C LEU A 297 -8.84 9.00 -6.15
N ALA A 298 -9.96 8.90 -6.87
CA ALA A 298 -10.78 10.07 -7.08
C ALA A 298 -11.58 10.34 -5.82
N ALA A 299 -11.40 11.51 -5.21
CA ALA A 299 -12.16 11.90 -4.03
C ALA A 299 -13.67 11.89 -4.34
N ALA A 300 -14.48 11.78 -3.29
CA ALA A 300 -15.92 11.67 -3.41
C ALA A 300 -16.52 12.85 -4.20
N LEU A 301 -17.29 12.53 -5.23
CA LEU A 301 -18.09 13.48 -6.00
C LEU A 301 -19.55 13.08 -5.93
N ALA A 302 -20.42 14.07 -5.74
CA ALA A 302 -21.86 13.86 -5.81
C ALA A 302 -22.27 13.24 -7.15
N PRO A 303 -23.27 12.35 -7.20
CA PRO A 303 -23.71 11.69 -8.44
C PRO A 303 -24.07 12.65 -9.57
N ALA A 304 -24.60 13.83 -9.21
CA ALA A 304 -24.92 14.89 -10.15
C ALA A 304 -23.69 15.54 -10.82
N LEU A 305 -22.49 15.36 -10.25
CA LEU A 305 -21.24 15.94 -10.74
C LEU A 305 -20.31 14.86 -11.33
N GLY A 306 -20.13 13.74 -10.63
CA GLY A 306 -19.24 12.66 -11.06
C GLY A 306 -19.91 11.68 -12.03
N GLY A 307 -21.06 11.13 -11.61
CA GLY A 307 -21.84 10.18 -12.39
C GLY A 307 -21.22 8.79 -12.52
N GLU A 308 -22.01 7.86 -13.08
CA GLU A 308 -21.60 6.47 -13.32
C GLU A 308 -20.48 6.36 -14.36
N ALA A 309 -20.53 7.19 -15.41
CA ALA A 309 -19.58 7.16 -16.51
C ALA A 309 -18.16 7.47 -16.05
N LEU A 310 -17.98 8.45 -15.17
CA LEU A 310 -16.67 8.78 -14.60
C LEU A 310 -16.13 7.65 -13.72
N LEU A 311 -16.96 7.08 -12.84
CA LEU A 311 -16.55 5.95 -11.99
C LEU A 311 -16.14 4.73 -12.83
N LEU A 312 -16.88 4.47 -13.90
CA LEU A 312 -16.59 3.37 -14.83
C LEU A 312 -15.24 3.58 -15.52
N GLU A 313 -14.98 4.79 -15.99
CA GLU A 313 -13.72 5.08 -16.67
C GLU A 313 -12.53 5.09 -15.73
N LEU A 314 -12.69 5.61 -14.52
CA LEU A 314 -11.68 5.47 -13.46
C LEU A 314 -11.37 4.00 -13.17
N ALA A 315 -12.40 3.16 -13.03
CA ALA A 315 -12.23 1.73 -12.78
C ALA A 315 -11.54 1.00 -13.93
N ARG A 316 -11.83 1.35 -15.19
CA ARG A 316 -11.16 0.82 -16.39
C ARG A 316 -9.66 1.12 -16.40
N HIS A 317 -9.30 2.28 -15.91
CA HIS A 317 -7.89 2.72 -15.84
C HIS A 317 -7.21 2.41 -14.50
N GLY A 318 -7.84 1.59 -13.65
CA GLY A 318 -7.24 1.09 -12.40
C GLY A 318 -7.17 2.13 -11.28
N ALA A 319 -7.88 3.23 -11.40
CA ALA A 319 -8.14 4.16 -10.31
C ALA A 319 -9.46 3.79 -9.62
N MET A 320 -9.60 4.16 -8.33
CA MET A 320 -10.84 3.98 -7.59
C MET A 320 -11.55 5.33 -7.46
N GLY A 321 -12.82 5.37 -7.77
CA GLY A 321 -13.68 6.53 -7.52
C GLY A 321 -14.55 6.32 -6.29
N LEU A 322 -14.88 7.38 -5.58
CA LEU A 322 -15.81 7.39 -4.46
C LEU A 322 -17.13 8.06 -4.89
N LEU A 323 -18.23 7.37 -4.61
CA LEU A 323 -19.58 7.95 -4.71
C LEU A 323 -19.85 8.73 -3.42
N ASP A 324 -20.12 10.03 -3.53
CA ASP A 324 -20.61 10.82 -2.41
C ASP A 324 -22.12 10.59 -2.23
N SER A 325 -22.51 10.09 -1.06
CA SER A 325 -23.90 9.78 -0.76
C SER A 325 -24.67 10.92 -0.09
N HIS A 326 -24.05 12.06 0.14
CA HIS A 326 -24.59 13.17 0.91
C HIS A 326 -25.94 13.70 0.38
N ASP A 327 -26.01 13.89 -0.93
CA ASP A 327 -27.17 14.51 -1.57
C ASP A 327 -28.25 13.48 -1.98
N LEU A 328 -28.06 12.20 -1.64
CA LEU A 328 -29.02 11.13 -1.91
C LEU A 328 -29.90 10.85 -0.70
N ASP A 329 -31.21 10.69 -0.91
CA ASP A 329 -32.05 10.05 0.10
C ASP A 329 -31.82 8.53 0.15
N ASP A 330 -32.45 7.83 1.10
CA ASP A 330 -32.19 6.40 1.32
C ASP A 330 -32.63 5.54 0.12
N GLN A 331 -33.72 5.92 -0.56
CA GLN A 331 -34.20 5.22 -1.73
C GLN A 331 -33.28 5.46 -2.95
N GLN A 332 -32.90 6.71 -3.17
CA GLN A 332 -31.95 7.08 -4.23
C GLN A 332 -30.60 6.41 -4.05
N LEU A 333 -30.09 6.33 -2.81
CA LEU A 333 -28.86 5.62 -2.50
C LEU A 333 -29.01 4.14 -2.81
N HIS A 334 -30.12 3.51 -2.39
CA HIS A 334 -30.40 2.10 -2.66
C HIS A 334 -30.39 1.80 -4.16
N ASP A 335 -31.15 2.55 -4.93
CA ASP A 335 -31.28 2.38 -6.39
C ASP A 335 -29.95 2.60 -7.10
N THR A 336 -29.16 3.58 -6.65
CA THR A 336 -27.82 3.86 -7.20
C THR A 336 -26.85 2.71 -6.92
N LEU A 337 -26.83 2.18 -5.69
CA LEU A 337 -25.98 1.06 -5.33
C LEU A 337 -26.36 -0.22 -6.06
N GLN A 338 -27.65 -0.50 -6.22
CA GLN A 338 -28.13 -1.63 -7.02
C GLN A 338 -27.68 -1.51 -8.49
N ARG A 339 -27.88 -0.36 -9.10
CA ARG A 339 -27.49 -0.11 -10.50
C ARG A 339 -25.98 -0.27 -10.70
N TYR A 340 -25.14 0.32 -9.82
CA TYR A 340 -23.69 0.25 -9.95
C TYR A 340 -23.15 -1.15 -9.67
N ASN A 341 -23.72 -1.87 -8.71
CA ASN A 341 -23.35 -3.27 -8.44
C ASN A 341 -23.83 -4.24 -9.54
N ALA A 342 -24.89 -3.91 -10.27
CA ALA A 342 -25.32 -4.69 -11.43
C ALA A 342 -24.35 -4.58 -12.61
N ASN A 343 -23.54 -3.50 -12.66
CA ASN A 343 -22.52 -3.32 -13.69
C ASN A 343 -21.26 -4.15 -13.36
N PRO A 344 -20.92 -5.20 -14.15
CA PRO A 344 -19.76 -6.07 -13.86
C PRO A 344 -18.43 -5.33 -13.82
N GLN A 345 -18.30 -4.19 -14.53
CA GLN A 345 -17.08 -3.40 -14.59
C GLN A 345 -16.91 -2.48 -13.38
N LEU A 346 -17.99 -2.13 -12.67
CA LEU A 346 -17.97 -1.32 -11.45
C LEU A 346 -17.99 -2.16 -10.18
N ARG A 347 -18.56 -3.36 -10.21
CA ARG A 347 -18.72 -4.21 -9.03
C ARG A 347 -17.38 -4.39 -8.28
N GLY A 348 -17.33 -3.91 -7.02
CA GLY A 348 -16.15 -3.97 -6.17
C GLY A 348 -15.00 -3.05 -6.58
N ARG A 349 -15.21 -2.10 -7.50
CA ARG A 349 -14.20 -1.16 -8.00
C ARG A 349 -14.51 0.30 -7.73
N PHE A 350 -15.53 0.57 -6.95
CA PHE A 350 -15.84 1.90 -6.43
C PHE A 350 -16.06 1.83 -4.92
N GLY A 351 -15.93 2.95 -4.26
CA GLY A 351 -16.25 3.11 -2.84
C GLY A 351 -17.39 4.10 -2.65
N VAL A 352 -17.85 4.23 -1.41
CA VAL A 352 -18.92 5.16 -1.00
C VAL A 352 -18.44 6.01 0.14
N SER A 353 -18.64 7.32 0.05
CA SER A 353 -18.42 8.29 1.14
C SER A 353 -19.71 8.49 1.92
N LEU A 354 -19.64 8.33 3.25
CA LEU A 354 -20.77 8.43 4.18
C LEU A 354 -20.52 9.47 5.27
N ASP A 355 -21.51 10.31 5.50
CA ASP A 355 -21.48 11.24 6.65
C ASP A 355 -22.20 10.73 7.88
N GLY A 356 -23.05 9.72 7.77
CA GLY A 356 -23.90 9.20 8.85
C GLY A 356 -23.70 7.71 9.12
N ALA A 357 -23.63 7.32 10.40
CA ALA A 357 -23.63 5.93 10.79
C ALA A 357 -24.96 5.22 10.46
N GLN A 358 -26.04 5.96 10.25
CA GLN A 358 -27.38 5.42 9.98
C GLN A 358 -27.45 4.62 8.66
N ARG A 359 -26.69 5.03 7.63
CA ARG A 359 -26.66 4.38 6.30
C ARG A 359 -25.61 3.30 6.17
N LEU A 360 -24.76 3.16 7.16
CA LEU A 360 -23.58 2.31 7.10
C LEU A 360 -23.95 0.84 6.90
N ALA A 361 -24.94 0.34 7.65
CA ALA A 361 -25.44 -1.02 7.49
C ALA A 361 -25.97 -1.25 6.08
N HIS A 362 -26.77 -0.33 5.56
CA HIS A 362 -27.35 -0.40 4.23
C HIS A 362 -26.29 -0.50 3.12
N VAL A 363 -25.23 0.31 3.20
CA VAL A 363 -24.14 0.33 2.21
C VAL A 363 -23.26 -0.92 2.32
N ALA A 364 -22.92 -1.33 3.53
CA ALA A 364 -22.11 -2.53 3.75
C ALA A 364 -22.85 -3.81 3.34
N ASP A 365 -24.14 -3.93 3.67
CA ASP A 365 -24.99 -5.06 3.31
C ASP A 365 -25.28 -5.11 1.80
N ALA A 366 -25.23 -3.96 1.10
CA ALA A 366 -25.27 -3.89 -0.36
C ALA A 366 -23.97 -4.44 -1.03
N GLY A 367 -22.99 -4.90 -0.23
CA GLY A 367 -21.76 -5.52 -0.74
C GLY A 367 -20.67 -4.51 -1.15
N ILE A 368 -20.77 -3.26 -0.75
CA ILE A 368 -19.72 -2.25 -0.96
C ILE A 368 -18.53 -2.58 -0.06
N ARG A 369 -17.36 -2.69 -0.68
CA ARG A 369 -16.14 -3.11 0.01
C ARG A 369 -15.22 -1.97 0.44
N CYS A 370 -15.38 -0.76 -0.09
CA CYS A 370 -14.63 0.42 0.32
C CYS A 370 -15.62 1.49 0.80
N ILE A 371 -15.53 1.85 2.07
CA ILE A 371 -16.41 2.86 2.67
C ILE A 371 -15.55 3.94 3.29
N GLU A 372 -15.75 5.19 2.87
CA GLU A 372 -15.14 6.37 3.47
C GLU A 372 -16.05 6.92 4.57
N ILE A 373 -15.46 7.14 5.75
CA ILE A 373 -16.14 7.77 6.90
C ILE A 373 -15.21 8.73 7.61
N GLY A 374 -15.80 9.67 8.41
CA GLY A 374 -15.02 10.51 9.33
C GLY A 374 -14.40 9.71 10.48
N ALA A 375 -13.20 10.09 10.91
CA ALA A 375 -12.42 9.36 11.92
C ALA A 375 -13.17 9.15 13.26
N HIS A 376 -13.95 10.13 13.69
CA HIS A 376 -14.74 10.06 14.93
C HIS A 376 -15.85 8.99 14.94
N ARG A 377 -16.10 8.33 13.81
CA ARG A 377 -17.16 7.32 13.63
C ARG A 377 -16.62 5.90 13.53
N LEU A 378 -15.33 5.74 13.30
CA LEU A 378 -14.71 4.43 13.23
C LEU A 378 -14.55 3.84 14.64
N THR A 379 -15.18 2.69 14.87
CA THR A 379 -15.07 1.95 16.14
C THR A 379 -14.62 0.52 15.89
N PRO A 380 -14.00 -0.16 16.87
CA PRO A 380 -13.62 -1.57 16.75
C PRO A 380 -14.82 -2.45 16.37
N GLN A 381 -16.01 -2.18 16.94
CA GLN A 381 -17.23 -2.95 16.69
C GLN A 381 -17.69 -2.89 15.23
N LEU A 382 -17.49 -1.76 14.54
CA LEU A 382 -17.80 -1.65 13.11
C LEU A 382 -16.93 -2.59 12.29
N ARG A 383 -15.67 -2.69 12.64
CA ARG A 383 -14.72 -3.58 11.97
C ARG A 383 -15.05 -5.06 12.19
N GLU A 384 -15.43 -5.42 13.40
CA GLU A 384 -15.86 -6.79 13.74
C GLU A 384 -17.15 -7.16 13.00
N ARG A 385 -18.09 -6.22 12.89
CA ARG A 385 -19.39 -6.46 12.23
C ARG A 385 -19.27 -6.61 10.72
N TRP A 386 -18.37 -5.88 10.07
CA TRP A 386 -18.15 -5.94 8.61
C TRP A 386 -16.66 -6.15 8.28
N PRO A 387 -16.12 -7.35 8.51
CA PRO A 387 -14.68 -7.63 8.32
C PRO A 387 -14.22 -7.57 6.85
N ALA A 388 -15.15 -7.65 5.90
CA ALA A 388 -14.88 -7.55 4.47
C ALA A 388 -14.84 -6.10 3.94
N VAL A 389 -15.20 -5.12 4.78
CA VAL A 389 -15.20 -3.70 4.42
C VAL A 389 -13.82 -3.11 4.68
N HIS A 390 -13.29 -2.41 3.68
CA HIS A 390 -12.09 -1.58 3.79
C HIS A 390 -12.48 -0.18 4.22
N TRP A 391 -12.04 0.18 5.41
CA TRP A 391 -12.35 1.46 6.04
C TRP A 391 -11.33 2.52 5.57
N LEU A 392 -11.76 3.39 4.66
CA LEU A 392 -11.07 4.63 4.32
C LEU A 392 -11.54 5.71 5.30
N VAL A 393 -10.63 6.27 6.06
CA VAL A 393 -10.96 7.22 7.13
C VAL A 393 -10.47 8.61 6.76
N ARG A 394 -11.43 9.53 6.64
CA ARG A 394 -11.12 10.95 6.50
C ARG A 394 -10.72 11.52 7.86
N LEU A 395 -9.46 11.93 7.97
CA LEU A 395 -8.87 12.45 9.19
C LEU A 395 -8.75 13.98 9.12
N GLU A 396 -9.42 14.66 10.03
CA GLU A 396 -9.50 16.12 10.08
C GLU A 396 -8.99 16.69 11.43
N ARG A 397 -8.89 15.86 12.46
CA ARG A 397 -8.51 16.29 13.82
C ARG A 397 -7.42 15.39 14.38
N GLU A 398 -6.44 16.01 15.03
CA GLU A 398 -5.33 15.28 15.67
C GLU A 398 -5.83 14.36 16.80
N ALA A 399 -6.87 14.76 17.52
CA ALA A 399 -7.46 13.95 18.59
C ALA A 399 -7.97 12.58 18.13
N ASP A 400 -8.29 12.43 16.84
CA ASP A 400 -8.80 11.19 16.27
C ASP A 400 -7.68 10.31 15.66
N LEU A 401 -6.43 10.81 15.63
CA LEU A 401 -5.32 10.19 14.91
C LEU A 401 -4.99 8.78 15.40
N ASP A 402 -4.86 8.59 16.71
CA ASP A 402 -4.46 7.29 17.27
C ASP A 402 -5.54 6.22 17.04
N ALA A 403 -6.81 6.57 17.19
CA ALA A 403 -7.93 5.68 16.90
C ALA A 403 -8.01 5.34 15.41
N ALA A 404 -7.79 6.33 14.54
CA ALA A 404 -7.78 6.13 13.10
C ALA A 404 -6.61 5.22 12.66
N LEU A 405 -5.41 5.45 13.19
CA LEU A 405 -4.22 4.61 12.91
C LEU A 405 -4.42 3.16 13.40
N ALA A 406 -5.11 2.95 14.52
CA ALA A 406 -5.35 1.62 15.06
C ALA A 406 -6.40 0.81 14.26
N HIS A 407 -7.40 1.48 13.71
CA HIS A 407 -8.60 0.80 13.20
C HIS A 407 -8.87 0.98 11.70
N ALA A 408 -8.30 1.98 11.03
CA ALA A 408 -8.48 2.19 9.59
C ALA A 408 -7.65 1.21 8.73
N ASP A 409 -8.08 0.98 7.50
CA ASP A 409 -7.27 0.33 6.46
C ASP A 409 -6.51 1.38 5.64
N ALA A 410 -7.11 2.56 5.49
CA ALA A 410 -6.48 3.71 4.87
C ALA A 410 -6.93 5.02 5.54
N LEU A 411 -6.04 6.01 5.59
CA LEU A 411 -6.34 7.37 6.02
C LEU A 411 -6.28 8.31 4.81
N LEU A 412 -7.24 9.20 4.70
CA LEU A 412 -7.23 10.30 3.73
C LEU A 412 -7.15 11.63 4.49
N ILE A 413 -6.17 12.45 4.17
CA ILE A 413 -5.92 13.74 4.82
C ILE A 413 -5.88 14.83 3.74
N ALA A 414 -6.71 15.86 3.90
CA ALA A 414 -6.73 17.03 3.03
C ALA A 414 -5.56 17.96 3.37
N VAL A 415 -4.50 17.94 2.55
CA VAL A 415 -3.24 18.63 2.84
C VAL A 415 -3.30 20.14 2.71
N ASP A 416 -4.27 20.66 1.97
CA ASP A 416 -4.56 22.09 1.88
C ASP A 416 -5.04 22.68 3.22
N GLN A 417 -5.52 21.85 4.13
CA GLN A 417 -6.01 22.22 5.44
C GLN A 417 -5.17 21.64 6.58
N HIS A 418 -4.65 20.42 6.41
CA HIS A 418 -4.12 19.59 7.49
C HIS A 418 -2.73 18.99 7.20
N LEU A 419 -1.83 19.74 6.56
CA LEU A 419 -0.46 19.25 6.28
C LEU A 419 0.30 18.82 7.56
N PRO A 420 0.25 19.54 8.69
CA PRO A 420 0.90 19.08 9.93
C PRO A 420 0.37 17.73 10.40
N LEU A 421 -0.95 17.49 10.28
CA LEU A 421 -1.59 16.24 10.64
C LEU A 421 -1.14 15.08 9.74
N LEU A 422 -0.91 15.34 8.44
CA LEU A 422 -0.35 14.35 7.53
C LEU A 422 1.05 13.91 7.97
N LEU A 423 1.92 14.88 8.29
CA LEU A 423 3.30 14.60 8.72
C LEU A 423 3.32 13.80 10.03
N GLU A 424 2.45 14.16 10.98
CA GLU A 424 2.32 13.43 12.24
C GLU A 424 1.77 12.01 12.03
N ALA A 425 0.77 11.83 11.16
CA ALA A 425 0.23 10.53 10.81
C ALA A 425 1.30 9.62 10.18
N LEU A 426 2.12 10.15 9.27
CA LEU A 426 3.24 9.44 8.66
C LEU A 426 4.28 9.02 9.72
N ALA A 427 4.65 9.93 10.61
CA ALA A 427 5.63 9.67 11.67
C ALA A 427 5.14 8.61 12.69
N ARG A 428 3.88 8.70 13.12
CA ARG A 428 3.31 7.72 14.08
C ARG A 428 3.08 6.37 13.43
N ARG A 429 2.61 6.33 12.17
CA ARG A 429 2.41 5.08 11.43
C ARG A 429 3.66 4.22 11.38
N GLU A 430 4.84 4.82 11.26
CA GLU A 430 6.11 4.10 11.18
C GLU A 430 6.40 3.23 12.42
N ARG A 431 5.79 3.56 13.56
CA ARG A 431 5.92 2.84 14.83
C ARG A 431 4.89 1.72 15.01
N LEU A 432 3.94 1.59 14.08
CA LEU A 432 2.84 0.64 14.21
C LEU A 432 3.18 -0.71 13.54
N LEU A 433 2.72 -1.78 14.16
CA LEU A 433 2.80 -3.15 13.60
C LEU A 433 1.87 -3.29 12.38
N ARG A 434 0.62 -2.83 12.50
CA ARG A 434 -0.33 -2.70 11.41
C ARG A 434 -0.29 -1.26 10.91
N ARG A 435 0.03 -1.09 9.63
CA ARG A 435 0.21 0.23 9.02
C ARG A 435 -0.92 0.49 8.04
N PRO A 436 -1.89 1.35 8.38
CA PRO A 436 -2.87 1.79 7.40
C PRO A 436 -2.18 2.54 6.25
N LEU A 437 -2.75 2.48 5.06
CA LEU A 437 -2.30 3.33 3.96
C LEU A 437 -2.57 4.80 4.32
N ILE A 438 -1.66 5.70 3.99
CA ILE A 438 -1.88 7.14 4.17
C ILE A 438 -1.91 7.81 2.80
N GLY A 439 -2.98 8.53 2.52
CA GLY A 439 -3.20 9.28 1.32
C GLY A 439 -3.36 10.78 1.57
N ALA A 440 -3.05 11.55 0.54
CA ALA A 440 -3.16 13.00 0.52
C ALA A 440 -4.22 13.46 -0.48
N GLY A 441 -5.11 14.36 -0.05
CA GLY A 441 -6.10 15.03 -0.89
C GLY A 441 -5.88 16.54 -0.95
N GLY A 442 -6.68 17.25 -1.74
CA GLY A 442 -6.76 18.71 -1.76
C GLY A 442 -5.81 19.40 -2.73
N LEU A 443 -4.50 19.28 -2.55
CA LEU A 443 -3.50 20.03 -3.35
C LEU A 443 -2.98 19.28 -4.60
N ILE A 444 -3.71 18.31 -5.11
CA ILE A 444 -3.27 17.44 -6.21
C ILE A 444 -3.84 17.92 -7.53
N GLY A 445 -3.12 18.77 -8.24
CA GLY A 445 -3.53 19.31 -9.54
C GLY A 445 -2.52 19.09 -10.68
N SER A 446 -1.44 18.34 -10.44
CA SER A 446 -0.44 17.99 -11.46
C SER A 446 0.39 16.79 -11.01
N ALA A 447 1.10 16.15 -11.95
CA ALA A 447 2.05 15.08 -11.63
C ALA A 447 3.10 15.53 -10.60
N ALA A 448 3.61 16.76 -10.70
CA ALA A 448 4.59 17.29 -9.75
C ALA A 448 4.00 17.41 -8.33
N SER A 449 2.74 17.84 -8.18
CA SER A 449 2.10 17.87 -6.86
C SER A 449 1.81 16.48 -6.30
N ALA A 450 1.44 15.52 -7.14
CA ALA A 450 1.28 14.12 -6.75
C ALA A 450 2.64 13.52 -6.32
N GLN A 451 3.70 13.75 -7.11
CA GLN A 451 5.04 13.25 -6.78
C GLN A 451 5.55 13.82 -5.46
N ALA A 452 5.37 15.12 -5.20
CA ALA A 452 5.75 15.73 -3.93
C ALA A 452 5.09 15.04 -2.72
N MET A 453 3.84 14.58 -2.86
CA MET A 453 3.16 13.82 -1.80
C MET A 453 3.75 12.42 -1.65
N PHE A 454 4.07 11.74 -2.74
CA PHE A 454 4.74 10.44 -2.68
C PHE A 454 6.14 10.55 -2.06
N ASP A 455 6.87 11.62 -2.35
CA ASP A 455 8.19 11.90 -1.76
C ASP A 455 8.10 12.13 -0.24
N LEU A 456 6.98 12.65 0.27
CA LEU A 456 6.69 12.74 1.69
C LEU A 456 6.34 11.39 2.33
N GLY A 457 6.11 10.33 1.53
CA GLY A 457 5.81 8.98 2.03
C GLY A 457 4.33 8.61 2.05
N VAL A 458 3.44 9.38 1.40
CA VAL A 458 2.06 8.93 1.17
C VAL A 458 2.03 7.80 0.13
N GLU A 459 1.00 7.00 0.19
CA GLU A 459 0.89 5.81 -0.67
C GLU A 459 -0.17 5.95 -1.76
N PHE A 460 -1.04 6.93 -1.64
CA PHE A 460 -1.99 7.31 -2.69
C PHE A 460 -2.33 8.79 -2.62
N VAL A 461 -2.81 9.34 -3.72
CA VAL A 461 -3.30 10.72 -3.80
C VAL A 461 -4.78 10.74 -4.20
N ALA A 462 -5.52 11.71 -3.69
CA ALA A 462 -6.96 11.84 -3.90
C ALA A 462 -7.32 13.25 -4.38
N PRO A 463 -7.10 13.59 -5.67
CA PRO A 463 -7.63 14.81 -6.24
C PRO A 463 -9.15 14.76 -6.32
N GLY A 464 -9.81 15.87 -6.05
CA GLY A 464 -11.25 15.99 -6.04
C GLY A 464 -11.78 16.77 -7.24
N ALA A 465 -11.83 18.10 -7.13
CA ALA A 465 -12.50 18.98 -8.09
C ALA A 465 -11.93 18.94 -9.51
N VAL A 466 -10.69 18.52 -9.70
CA VAL A 466 -10.10 18.41 -11.05
C VAL A 466 -10.85 17.42 -11.95
N TRP A 467 -11.51 16.41 -11.38
CA TRP A 467 -12.32 15.44 -12.13
C TRP A 467 -13.56 16.05 -12.78
N LEU A 468 -13.99 17.23 -12.34
CA LEU A 468 -15.08 17.97 -12.99
C LEU A 468 -14.73 18.39 -14.44
N LEU A 469 -13.44 18.37 -14.80
CA LEU A 469 -12.97 18.62 -16.17
C LEU A 469 -12.89 17.35 -17.02
N ALA A 470 -13.19 16.18 -16.49
CA ALA A 470 -13.25 14.93 -17.25
C ALA A 470 -14.46 14.94 -18.21
N ALA A 471 -14.27 14.40 -19.39
CA ALA A 471 -15.33 14.31 -20.40
C ALA A 471 -16.50 13.44 -19.92
N GLU A 472 -16.22 12.48 -19.06
CA GLU A 472 -17.18 11.54 -18.48
C GLU A 472 -17.86 12.08 -17.20
N ALA A 473 -17.48 13.26 -16.71
CA ALA A 473 -18.18 13.91 -15.61
C ALA A 473 -19.61 14.32 -16.03
N ALA A 474 -20.54 14.23 -15.09
CA ALA A 474 -21.95 14.52 -15.34
C ALA A 474 -22.26 16.04 -15.42
N LEU A 475 -21.38 16.81 -16.04
CA LEU A 475 -21.50 18.26 -16.19
C LEU A 475 -21.64 18.67 -17.64
N PRO A 476 -22.50 19.67 -17.96
CA PRO A 476 -22.54 20.25 -19.29
C PRO A 476 -21.17 20.84 -19.70
N ILE A 477 -20.80 20.65 -20.97
CA ILE A 477 -19.50 21.13 -21.53
C ILE A 477 -19.27 22.62 -21.24
N GLN A 478 -20.31 23.44 -21.37
CA GLN A 478 -20.22 24.87 -21.07
C GLN A 478 -19.78 25.14 -19.63
N ARG A 479 -20.28 24.32 -18.68
CA ARG A 479 -19.91 24.42 -17.26
C ARG A 479 -18.47 24.01 -17.06
N GLN A 480 -18.03 22.94 -17.69
CA GLN A 480 -16.65 22.49 -17.64
C GLN A 480 -15.68 23.53 -18.21
N GLN A 481 -16.06 24.19 -19.32
CA GLN A 481 -15.29 25.29 -19.90
C GLN A 481 -15.20 26.51 -18.98
N GLN A 482 -16.27 26.83 -18.24
CA GLN A 482 -16.22 27.86 -17.19
C GLN A 482 -15.24 27.46 -16.08
N LEU A 483 -15.35 26.25 -15.56
CA LEU A 483 -14.45 25.71 -14.53
C LEU A 483 -12.98 25.74 -14.95
N ALA A 484 -12.68 25.48 -16.23
CA ALA A 484 -11.31 25.52 -16.77
C ALA A 484 -10.67 26.91 -16.76
N ARG A 485 -11.43 27.97 -16.55
CA ARG A 485 -10.93 29.37 -16.47
C ARG A 485 -10.64 29.80 -15.05
N LEU A 486 -11.15 29.11 -14.05
CA LEU A 486 -11.06 29.48 -12.64
C LEU A 486 -9.61 29.41 -12.13
N GLY A 487 -9.30 30.28 -11.18
CA GLY A 487 -8.01 30.39 -10.52
C GLY A 487 -8.13 30.33 -9.00
N ARG A 488 -7.03 30.66 -8.30
CA ARG A 488 -6.99 30.65 -6.84
C ARG A 488 -7.98 31.64 -6.21
N ALA A 489 -8.23 32.77 -6.84
CA ALA A 489 -9.14 33.79 -6.31
C ALA A 489 -10.61 33.32 -6.29
N ASP A 490 -10.94 32.38 -7.15
CA ASP A 490 -12.29 31.82 -7.27
C ASP A 490 -12.54 30.67 -6.27
N HIS A 491 -11.49 30.14 -5.64
CA HIS A 491 -11.55 29.07 -4.64
C HIS A 491 -11.67 29.67 -3.24
N GLN A 492 -12.77 29.43 -2.57
CA GLN A 492 -13.13 30.07 -1.30
C GLN A 492 -13.87 29.11 -0.35
N TRP A 493 -13.95 29.50 0.92
CA TRP A 493 -14.87 28.91 1.87
C TRP A 493 -16.28 29.47 1.62
N LEU A 494 -17.18 28.60 1.17
CA LEU A 494 -18.55 28.94 0.82
C LEU A 494 -19.50 28.48 1.92
N ALA A 495 -20.59 29.22 2.12
CA ALA A 495 -21.63 28.81 3.01
C ALA A 495 -22.32 27.54 2.48
N ASP A 496 -22.53 26.57 3.35
CA ASP A 496 -23.27 25.36 2.98
C ASP A 496 -24.77 25.59 3.18
N TRP A 497 -25.44 25.83 2.06
CA TRP A 497 -26.87 26.09 2.04
C TRP A 497 -27.75 24.87 2.30
N ARG A 498 -27.19 23.68 2.31
CA ARG A 498 -27.91 22.45 2.65
C ARG A 498 -28.33 22.45 4.12
N TYR A 499 -27.52 23.10 4.95
CA TYR A 499 -27.74 23.22 6.39
C TYR A 499 -27.47 24.65 6.87
N PRO A 500 -28.23 25.66 6.40
CA PRO A 500 -27.96 27.07 6.70
C PRO A 500 -28.01 27.38 8.19
N GLU A 501 -28.78 26.62 8.95
CA GLU A 501 -28.91 26.74 10.42
C GLU A 501 -27.67 26.29 11.19
N LEU A 502 -26.79 25.49 10.55
CA LEU A 502 -25.56 25.00 11.17
C LEU A 502 -24.39 25.95 10.98
N HIS A 503 -24.55 27.06 10.25
CA HIS A 503 -23.47 27.98 9.88
C HIS A 503 -22.26 27.27 9.27
N SER A 504 -22.46 26.10 8.65
CA SER A 504 -21.40 25.31 8.06
C SER A 504 -20.85 25.97 6.79
N ARG A 505 -19.57 25.75 6.54
CA ARG A 505 -18.88 26.22 5.33
C ARG A 505 -18.09 25.08 4.72
N SER A 506 -18.05 25.03 3.40
CA SER A 506 -17.25 24.07 2.63
C SER A 506 -16.37 24.79 1.61
N GLN A 507 -15.30 24.13 1.15
CA GLN A 507 -14.52 24.65 0.06
C GLN A 507 -15.27 24.51 -1.27
N GLY A 508 -15.11 25.49 -2.15
CA GLY A 508 -15.72 25.48 -3.46
C GLY A 508 -15.27 26.63 -4.36
N TYR A 509 -15.80 26.65 -5.56
CA TYR A 509 -15.48 27.63 -6.59
C TYR A 509 -16.65 28.55 -6.85
N VAL A 510 -16.36 29.85 -6.90
CA VAL A 510 -17.33 30.90 -7.27
C VAL A 510 -17.24 31.10 -8.78
N LEU A 511 -18.36 30.92 -9.45
CA LEU A 511 -18.49 31.08 -10.90
C LEU A 511 -18.94 32.48 -11.29
N ASP A 512 -19.68 33.14 -10.42
CA ASP A 512 -20.16 34.51 -10.56
C ASP A 512 -20.06 35.23 -9.22
N HIS A 513 -19.01 36.05 -9.06
CA HIS A 513 -18.75 36.80 -7.83
C HIS A 513 -19.83 37.86 -7.52
N GLN A 514 -20.55 38.36 -8.49
CA GLN A 514 -21.62 39.32 -8.25
C GLN A 514 -22.85 38.61 -7.67
N ALA A 515 -23.25 37.51 -8.26
CA ALA A 515 -24.35 36.68 -7.79
C ALA A 515 -24.01 36.06 -6.41
N GLN A 516 -22.74 35.71 -6.18
CA GLN A 516 -22.26 35.20 -4.89
C GLN A 516 -22.45 36.27 -3.78
N ARG A 517 -22.01 37.51 -3.99
CA ARG A 517 -22.19 38.59 -2.99
C ARG A 517 -23.68 38.84 -2.70
N HIS A 518 -24.54 38.76 -3.72
CA HIS A 518 -25.97 38.87 -3.53
C HIS A 518 -26.52 37.73 -2.67
N SER A 519 -26.10 36.51 -2.94
CA SER A 519 -26.48 35.33 -2.16
C SER A 519 -25.99 35.41 -0.70
N GLU A 520 -24.75 35.88 -0.47
CA GLU A 520 -24.20 36.08 0.89
C GLU A 520 -24.97 37.16 1.67
N ALA A 521 -25.40 38.23 1.00
CA ALA A 521 -26.22 39.26 1.60
C ALA A 521 -27.61 38.72 2.01
N GLN A 522 -28.22 37.87 1.17
CA GLN A 522 -29.45 37.17 1.49
C GLN A 522 -29.30 36.21 2.68
N GLN A 523 -28.16 35.50 2.76
CA GLN A 523 -27.84 34.64 3.90
C GLN A 523 -27.70 35.45 5.20
N ALA A 524 -26.95 36.55 5.15
CA ALA A 524 -26.77 37.41 6.31
C ALA A 524 -28.15 37.93 6.82
N PHE A 525 -29.05 38.28 5.90
CA PHE A 525 -30.42 38.65 6.22
C PHE A 525 -31.21 37.49 6.84
N TYR A 526 -31.10 36.28 6.28
CA TYR A 526 -31.74 35.08 6.83
C TYR A 526 -31.27 34.75 8.26
N LEU A 527 -29.96 34.87 8.52
CA LEU A 527 -29.35 34.57 9.82
C LEU A 527 -29.59 35.63 10.86
N SER A 528 -29.97 36.85 10.46
CA SER A 528 -30.28 37.97 11.36
C SER A 528 -31.72 38.01 11.88
N ASP A 529 -32.47 36.89 11.82
CA ASP A 529 -33.90 36.82 12.19
C ASP A 529 -34.85 37.73 11.37
N GLY A 530 -34.39 38.29 10.26
CA GLY A 530 -35.21 39.08 9.34
C GLY A 530 -36.24 38.27 8.53
N CYS A 531 -36.26 36.94 8.66
CA CYS A 531 -37.23 36.05 8.04
C CYS A 531 -38.31 35.60 9.02
N ARG A 532 -39.56 35.65 8.57
CA ARG A 532 -40.70 35.09 9.32
C ARG A 532 -40.63 33.56 9.35
N PRO A 533 -41.14 32.90 10.41
CA PRO A 533 -41.17 31.44 10.49
C PRO A 533 -42.16 30.83 9.50
N GLY A 534 -41.91 29.61 9.03
CA GLY A 534 -42.80 28.81 8.19
C GLY A 534 -42.42 28.76 6.70
N ASP A 535 -43.44 28.73 5.84
CA ASP A 535 -43.32 28.49 4.36
C ASP A 535 -42.41 29.49 3.65
N GLU A 536 -42.39 30.76 4.09
CA GLU A 536 -41.52 31.79 3.52
C GLU A 536 -40.05 31.49 3.77
N ARG A 537 -39.72 30.93 4.94
CA ARG A 537 -38.35 30.51 5.28
C ARG A 537 -37.89 29.35 4.39
N GLN A 538 -38.78 28.36 4.19
CA GLN A 538 -38.46 27.23 3.27
C GLN A 538 -38.30 27.68 1.82
N ALA A 539 -39.16 28.55 1.35
CA ALA A 539 -39.06 29.10 0.00
C ALA A 539 -37.80 29.93 -0.23
N LEU A 540 -37.37 30.69 0.82
CA LEU A 540 -36.12 31.43 0.75
C LEU A 540 -34.91 30.45 0.71
N CYS A 541 -34.86 29.46 1.59
CA CYS A 541 -33.81 28.43 1.59
C CYS A 541 -33.73 27.70 0.24
N GLN A 542 -34.87 27.39 -0.40
CA GLN A 542 -34.89 26.76 -1.72
C GLN A 542 -34.30 27.69 -2.76
N ARG A 543 -34.71 28.97 -2.81
CA ARG A 543 -34.13 29.95 -3.76
C ARG A 543 -32.62 30.13 -3.57
N MET A 544 -32.15 30.09 -2.33
CA MET A 544 -30.73 30.19 -2.04
C MET A 544 -29.96 28.95 -2.48
N ARG A 545 -30.52 27.74 -2.32
CA ARG A 545 -29.97 26.49 -2.89
C ARG A 545 -29.90 26.55 -4.40
N ASP A 546 -30.95 26.98 -5.06
CA ASP A 546 -31.02 27.14 -6.52
C ASP A 546 -29.95 28.15 -7.01
N ALA A 547 -29.81 29.28 -6.32
CA ALA A 547 -28.78 30.28 -6.62
C ALA A 547 -27.37 29.70 -6.41
N GLN A 548 -27.12 28.94 -5.33
CA GLN A 548 -25.85 28.27 -5.08
C GLN A 548 -25.52 27.30 -6.22
N ALA A 549 -26.47 26.46 -6.63
CA ALA A 549 -26.26 25.48 -7.71
C ALA A 549 -25.86 26.14 -9.05
N THR A 550 -26.24 27.39 -9.28
CA THR A 550 -25.88 28.15 -10.52
C THR A 550 -24.57 28.92 -10.39
N THR A 551 -24.19 29.38 -9.19
CA THR A 551 -23.09 30.32 -8.96
C THR A 551 -21.86 29.69 -8.32
N GLN A 552 -21.98 28.49 -7.76
CA GLN A 552 -20.92 27.79 -7.04
C GLN A 552 -20.78 26.34 -7.48
N VAL A 553 -19.57 25.78 -7.30
CA VAL A 553 -19.31 24.34 -7.43
C VAL A 553 -18.46 23.90 -6.25
N PRO A 554 -18.90 22.91 -5.45
CA PRO A 554 -18.08 22.38 -4.36
C PRO A 554 -16.82 21.73 -4.90
N GLY A 555 -15.71 21.84 -4.18
CA GLY A 555 -14.47 21.20 -4.58
C GLY A 555 -13.24 21.74 -3.89
N ASP A 556 -12.19 20.96 -3.92
CA ASP A 556 -10.87 21.23 -3.33
C ASP A 556 -9.95 22.06 -4.24
N ALA A 557 -8.74 22.32 -3.80
CA ALA A 557 -7.77 23.13 -4.52
C ALA A 557 -7.22 22.49 -5.81
N SER A 558 -7.49 21.22 -6.08
CA SER A 558 -6.91 20.48 -7.22
C SER A 558 -7.26 21.12 -8.58
N LEU A 559 -8.46 21.66 -8.72
CA LEU A 559 -8.92 22.28 -9.97
C LEU A 559 -8.12 23.54 -10.33
N TRP A 560 -7.94 24.50 -9.42
CA TRP A 560 -7.21 25.72 -9.74
C TRP A 560 -5.71 25.46 -9.94
N LEU A 561 -5.13 24.48 -9.24
CA LEU A 561 -3.76 24.03 -9.44
C LEU A 561 -3.58 23.43 -10.83
N PHE A 562 -4.49 22.55 -11.27
CA PHE A 562 -4.48 22.01 -12.62
C PHE A 562 -4.64 23.12 -13.67
N ASN A 563 -5.57 24.04 -13.50
CA ASN A 563 -5.78 25.17 -14.41
C ASN A 563 -4.54 26.07 -14.51
N ARG A 564 -3.84 26.30 -13.39
CA ARG A 564 -2.56 27.04 -13.37
C ARG A 564 -1.50 26.29 -14.16
N TRP A 565 -1.31 24.98 -13.86
CA TRP A 565 -0.37 24.14 -14.58
C TRP A 565 -0.68 24.12 -16.09
N ARG A 566 -1.92 23.91 -16.48
CA ARG A 566 -2.36 23.89 -17.88
C ARG A 566 -2.02 25.18 -18.61
N ARG A 567 -2.35 26.34 -18.04
CA ARG A 567 -2.02 27.64 -18.64
C ARG A 567 -0.52 27.86 -18.87
N GLN A 568 0.32 27.29 -18.03
CA GLN A 568 1.78 27.43 -18.09
C GLN A 568 2.44 26.44 -19.06
N HIS A 569 1.92 25.21 -19.18
CA HIS A 569 2.62 24.11 -19.83
C HIS A 569 1.86 23.52 -21.03
N ALA A 570 0.55 23.67 -21.09
CA ALA A 570 -0.30 23.12 -22.14
C ALA A 570 -1.53 24.02 -22.40
N PRO A 571 -1.34 25.28 -22.84
CA PRO A 571 -2.43 26.26 -22.98
C PRO A 571 -3.52 25.81 -23.97
N ASP A 572 -3.13 25.07 -25.00
CA ASP A 572 -4.02 24.58 -26.06
C ASP A 572 -4.73 23.26 -25.70
N LEU A 573 -4.51 22.71 -24.51
CA LEU A 573 -5.15 21.48 -24.07
C LEU A 573 -6.67 21.68 -23.98
N PRO A 574 -7.47 20.94 -24.77
CA PRO A 574 -8.92 21.12 -24.81
C PRO A 574 -9.57 20.70 -23.48
N ILE A 575 -10.70 21.31 -23.15
CA ILE A 575 -11.56 20.90 -22.04
C ILE A 575 -12.98 20.73 -22.58
N PRO A 576 -13.65 19.64 -22.24
CA PRO A 576 -13.27 18.56 -21.32
C PRO A 576 -12.20 17.61 -21.86
N LEU A 577 -11.52 16.90 -20.94
CA LEU A 577 -10.51 15.91 -21.23
C LEU A 577 -11.06 14.49 -21.02
N PRO A 578 -10.70 13.49 -21.83
CA PRO A 578 -10.93 12.09 -21.48
C PRO A 578 -10.32 11.76 -20.12
N THR A 579 -11.04 11.00 -19.29
CA THR A 579 -10.54 10.59 -17.96
C THR A 579 -9.16 9.92 -18.02
N ALA A 580 -8.91 9.09 -19.05
CA ALA A 580 -7.61 8.48 -19.28
C ALA A 580 -6.49 9.52 -19.41
N GLN A 581 -6.70 10.57 -20.19
CA GLN A 581 -5.72 11.64 -20.39
C GLN A 581 -5.51 12.45 -19.11
N LEU A 582 -6.57 12.72 -18.37
CA LEU A 582 -6.46 13.43 -17.09
C LEU A 582 -5.69 12.61 -16.06
N LEU A 583 -5.91 11.29 -16.02
CA LEU A 583 -5.13 10.35 -15.21
C LEU A 583 -3.64 10.42 -15.56
N ASP A 584 -3.29 10.44 -16.85
CA ASP A 584 -1.89 10.55 -17.31
C ASP A 584 -1.22 11.85 -16.88
N LEU A 585 -1.98 12.94 -16.88
CA LEU A 585 -1.48 14.27 -16.47
C LEU A 585 -1.31 14.41 -14.95
N LEU A 586 -2.08 13.67 -14.16
CA LEU A 586 -2.03 13.71 -12.70
C LEU A 586 -1.08 12.68 -12.10
N CYS A 587 -0.91 11.53 -12.75
CA CYS A 587 -0.07 10.43 -12.27
C CYS A 587 0.55 9.66 -13.45
N PRO A 588 1.55 10.23 -14.17
CA PRO A 588 2.09 9.69 -15.43
C PRO A 588 2.84 8.37 -15.27
N ASP A 589 3.36 8.06 -14.08
CA ASP A 589 4.28 6.93 -13.86
C ASP A 589 3.60 5.58 -13.62
N ALA A 590 2.37 5.40 -14.04
CA ALA A 590 1.82 4.06 -14.15
C ALA A 590 2.49 3.35 -15.35
N PRO A 591 3.07 2.15 -15.19
CA PRO A 591 3.64 1.45 -16.32
C PRO A 591 2.59 1.29 -17.42
N PRO A 592 2.94 1.48 -18.71
CA PRO A 592 2.00 1.36 -19.80
C PRO A 592 1.35 -0.03 -19.75
N ARG A 593 0.03 -0.07 -19.75
CA ARG A 593 -0.71 -1.33 -19.90
C ARG A 593 -0.30 -1.96 -21.22
N LYS A 594 0.26 -3.16 -21.18
CA LYS A 594 0.19 -4.03 -22.35
C LYS A 594 -1.29 -4.30 -22.59
N SER A 595 -1.77 -3.88 -23.73
CA SER A 595 -3.11 -4.19 -24.23
C SER A 595 -3.37 -5.69 -24.15
N PRO A 596 -4.63 -6.12 -23.94
CA PRO A 596 -4.99 -7.50 -23.64
C PRO A 596 -4.51 -8.50 -24.69
#